data_faece77e99719fe5e656e2df6abe6c57
#
_entry.id   faece77e99719fe5e656e2df6abe6c57
#
_cell.length_a   1.000
_cell.length_b   1.000
_cell.length_c   1.000
_cell.angle_alpha   90.00
_cell.angle_beta   90.00
_cell.angle_gamma   90.00
#
_symmetry.space_group_name_H-M   'P 1'
#
loop_
_entity.id
_entity.type
_entity.pdbx_description
1 polymer ?
#
loop_
_entity_poly.entity_id
_entity_poly.type
_entity_poly.pdbx_seq_one_letter_code
_entity_poly.pdbx_strand_id
1 'polypeptide(L)'
;SLCAWQIPIETNSAHGDAQIEMVDAARIRRELDAGRVVVVTGFQGIDERGDITTLGRGGSDTSAVALAAALSADELTIYTDVDGIFSSDPRICPDAVRRERISYDDMLLLAQKGAQVLHDRSVALAQASGVPITVKSCETGSRGSIVCEQGDVSQVVGVTQKTSDTSQLAAITAVGDALPSVEHERAVVSALERGGVNVYAI
;
A
#
# COMPACT_ATOMS: atom_id res chain seq x y z
N SER A 1 -11.21 -21.61 9.09
CA SER A 1 -10.54 -20.36 9.42
C SER A 1 -9.42 -20.61 10.44
N LEU A 2 -8.38 -19.81 10.39
CA LEU A 2 -7.19 -19.88 11.24
C LEU A 2 -6.85 -18.49 11.78
N CYS A 3 -6.47 -18.43 13.04
CA CYS A 3 -5.97 -17.21 13.70
C CYS A 3 -4.44 -17.22 13.74
N ALA A 4 -3.80 -16.09 14.04
CA ALA A 4 -2.35 -15.91 14.04
C ALA A 4 -1.59 -16.94 14.90
N TRP A 5 -2.12 -17.30 16.05
CA TRP A 5 -1.51 -18.31 16.93
C TRP A 5 -1.68 -19.76 16.45
N GLN A 6 -2.56 -20.01 15.49
CA GLN A 6 -2.75 -21.33 14.87
C GLN A 6 -1.83 -21.57 13.67
N ILE A 7 -1.32 -20.49 13.11
CA ILE A 7 -0.36 -20.40 12.02
C ILE A 7 0.68 -19.35 12.42
N PRO A 8 1.65 -19.66 13.28
CA PRO A 8 2.43 -18.64 13.93
C PRO A 8 2.86 -17.50 13.00
N ILE A 9 2.20 -16.35 13.16
CA ILE A 9 2.63 -15.07 12.60
C ILE A 9 3.41 -14.41 13.74
N GLU A 10 4.70 -14.69 13.78
CA GLU A 10 5.58 -14.19 14.84
C GLU A 10 5.87 -12.71 14.64
N THR A 11 5.83 -11.99 15.75
CA THR A 11 6.05 -10.54 15.76
C THR A 11 6.93 -10.14 16.93
N ASN A 12 7.51 -8.94 16.86
CA ASN A 12 8.07 -8.32 18.05
C ASN A 12 6.97 -7.95 19.06
N SER A 13 7.37 -7.64 20.30
CA SER A 13 6.44 -7.30 21.41
C SER A 13 5.96 -5.83 21.40
N ALA A 14 5.96 -5.15 20.26
CA ALA A 14 5.44 -3.78 20.13
C ALA A 14 3.92 -3.80 19.97
N HIS A 15 3.20 -4.13 21.07
CA HIS A 15 1.74 -4.24 21.06
C HIS A 15 1.08 -2.97 20.48
N GLY A 16 0.15 -3.18 19.53
CA GLY A 16 -0.54 -2.09 18.83
C GLY A 16 0.17 -1.56 17.58
N ASP A 17 1.46 -1.89 17.39
CA ASP A 17 2.26 -1.53 16.21
C ASP A 17 3.35 -2.57 15.93
N ALA A 18 3.01 -3.85 16.10
CA ALA A 18 3.93 -4.96 15.98
C ALA A 18 4.42 -5.16 14.54
N GLN A 19 5.66 -5.63 14.41
CA GLN A 19 6.27 -5.97 13.14
C GLN A 19 6.36 -7.48 12.98
N ILE A 20 5.95 -8.01 11.82
CA ILE A 20 6.05 -9.42 11.51
C ILE A 20 7.52 -9.76 11.30
N GLU A 21 7.99 -10.77 12.00
CA GLU A 21 9.35 -11.31 11.90
C GLU A 21 9.37 -12.63 11.14
N MET A 22 8.37 -13.48 11.34
CA MET A 22 8.26 -14.78 10.66
C MET A 22 6.80 -15.20 10.49
N VAL A 23 6.54 -16.01 9.47
CA VAL A 23 5.25 -16.69 9.27
C VAL A 23 5.49 -18.18 9.03
N ASP A 24 4.94 -19.04 9.88
CA ASP A 24 4.92 -20.48 9.63
C ASP A 24 3.71 -20.87 8.77
N ALA A 25 3.95 -21.06 7.48
CA ALA A 25 2.91 -21.43 6.52
C ALA A 25 2.62 -22.95 6.45
N ALA A 26 3.29 -23.79 7.24
CA ALA A 26 3.19 -25.25 7.13
C ALA A 26 1.75 -25.77 7.30
N ARG A 27 1.01 -25.20 8.25
CA ARG A 27 -0.39 -25.57 8.47
C ARG A 27 -1.30 -25.15 7.32
N ILE A 28 -1.09 -23.95 6.78
CA ILE A 28 -1.85 -23.45 5.63
C ILE A 28 -1.61 -24.36 4.43
N ARG A 29 -0.35 -24.71 4.13
CA ARG A 29 -0.01 -25.61 3.01
C ARG A 29 -0.72 -26.94 3.12
N ARG A 30 -0.74 -27.59 4.31
CA ARG A 30 -1.47 -28.85 4.53
C ARG A 30 -2.96 -28.74 4.21
N GLU A 31 -3.58 -27.63 4.59
CA GLU A 31 -5.00 -27.41 4.32
C GLU A 31 -5.26 -27.19 2.83
N LEU A 32 -4.40 -26.44 2.16
CA LEU A 32 -4.45 -26.20 0.71
C LEU A 32 -4.21 -27.50 -0.08
N ASP A 33 -3.21 -28.30 0.31
CA ASP A 33 -2.90 -29.60 -0.31
C ASP A 33 -4.07 -30.60 -0.15
N ALA A 34 -4.87 -30.45 0.90
CA ALA A 34 -6.10 -31.20 1.10
C ALA A 34 -7.31 -30.63 0.30
N GLY A 35 -7.07 -29.68 -0.59
CA GLY A 35 -8.11 -29.06 -1.45
C GLY A 35 -9.03 -28.08 -0.71
N ARG A 36 -8.64 -27.55 0.45
CA ARG A 36 -9.46 -26.65 1.25
C ARG A 36 -9.15 -25.19 0.96
N VAL A 37 -10.15 -24.34 1.06
CA VAL A 37 -9.99 -22.89 1.12
C VAL A 37 -9.64 -22.48 2.56
N VAL A 38 -8.55 -21.73 2.73
CA VAL A 38 -8.09 -21.30 4.04
C VAL A 38 -8.41 -19.82 4.24
N VAL A 39 -9.16 -19.51 5.29
CA VAL A 39 -9.42 -18.14 5.75
C VAL A 39 -8.53 -17.86 6.94
N VAL A 40 -7.70 -16.82 6.83
CA VAL A 40 -6.78 -16.38 7.89
C VAL A 40 -7.23 -15.04 8.44
N THR A 41 -7.27 -14.92 9.76
CA THR A 41 -7.52 -13.64 10.43
C THR A 41 -6.29 -12.75 10.30
N GLY A 42 -6.40 -11.67 9.53
CA GLY A 42 -5.34 -10.65 9.40
C GLY A 42 -5.21 -9.75 10.61
N PHE A 43 -4.27 -8.79 10.56
CA PHE A 43 -4.05 -7.77 11.59
C PHE A 43 -3.44 -8.27 12.91
N GLN A 44 -3.27 -9.56 13.09
CA GLN A 44 -2.81 -10.19 14.34
C GLN A 44 -1.45 -10.86 14.15
N GLY A 45 -0.71 -10.94 15.26
CA GLY A 45 0.48 -11.78 15.41
C GLY A 45 0.56 -12.34 16.83
N ILE A 46 1.62 -13.05 17.11
CA ILE A 46 2.01 -13.50 18.46
C ILE A 46 3.46 -13.10 18.71
N ASP A 47 3.76 -12.68 19.91
CA ASP A 47 5.14 -12.41 20.32
C ASP A 47 5.83 -13.65 20.91
N GLU A 48 7.10 -13.52 21.29
CA GLU A 48 7.92 -14.59 21.88
C GLU A 48 7.36 -15.19 23.18
N ARG A 49 6.44 -14.46 23.85
CA ARG A 49 5.78 -14.91 25.09
C ARG A 49 4.47 -15.64 24.80
N GLY A 50 4.04 -15.65 23.54
CA GLY A 50 2.74 -16.17 23.12
C GLY A 50 1.59 -15.20 23.31
N ASP A 51 1.88 -13.91 23.62
CA ASP A 51 0.87 -12.89 23.73
C ASP A 51 0.43 -12.40 22.33
N ILE A 52 -0.88 -12.12 22.20
CA ILE A 52 -1.43 -11.64 20.93
C ILE A 52 -1.01 -10.19 20.73
N THR A 53 -0.46 -9.92 19.56
CA THR A 53 -0.09 -8.58 19.10
C THR A 53 -0.99 -8.11 17.97
N THR A 54 -1.06 -6.81 17.76
CA THR A 54 -1.72 -6.21 16.60
C THR A 54 -0.72 -5.38 15.80
N LEU A 55 -0.88 -5.42 14.47
CA LEU A 55 0.10 -4.87 13.52
C LEU A 55 -0.05 -3.36 13.28
N GLY A 56 -1.05 -2.72 13.91
CA GLY A 56 -1.31 -1.30 13.71
C GLY A 56 -1.93 -0.98 12.35
N ARG A 57 -1.83 0.28 11.95
CA ARG A 57 -2.44 0.76 10.69
C ARG A 57 -1.89 -0.01 9.47
N GLY A 58 -2.76 -0.39 8.54
CA GLY A 58 -2.39 -1.20 7.37
C GLY A 58 -2.03 -2.66 7.70
N GLY A 59 -2.29 -3.11 8.93
CA GLY A 59 -1.88 -4.43 9.40
C GLY A 59 -2.54 -5.59 8.66
N SER A 60 -3.76 -5.43 8.12
CA SER A 60 -4.41 -6.47 7.30
C SER A 60 -3.68 -6.68 5.98
N ASP A 61 -3.31 -5.60 5.30
CA ASP A 61 -2.54 -5.66 4.05
C ASP A 61 -1.15 -6.24 4.32
N THR A 62 -0.51 -5.80 5.42
CA THR A 62 0.81 -6.32 5.82
C THR A 62 0.76 -7.82 6.10
N SER A 63 -0.27 -8.32 6.80
CA SER A 63 -0.43 -9.76 7.02
C SER A 63 -0.72 -10.53 5.74
N ALA A 64 -1.48 -9.94 4.80
CA ALA A 64 -1.74 -10.57 3.50
C ALA A 64 -0.46 -10.70 2.67
N VAL A 65 0.38 -9.67 2.63
CA VAL A 65 1.69 -9.70 1.96
C VAL A 65 2.62 -10.73 2.60
N ALA A 66 2.71 -10.76 3.94
CA ALA A 66 3.55 -11.72 4.66
C ALA A 66 3.13 -13.18 4.39
N LEU A 67 1.81 -13.43 4.36
CA LEU A 67 1.26 -14.75 4.01
C LEU A 67 1.53 -15.12 2.56
N ALA A 68 1.37 -14.19 1.61
CA ALA A 68 1.65 -14.42 0.20
C ALA A 68 3.13 -14.77 -0.01
N ALA A 69 4.04 -14.03 0.65
CA ALA A 69 5.47 -14.31 0.61
C ALA A 69 5.81 -15.70 1.19
N ALA A 70 5.29 -16.02 2.39
CA ALA A 70 5.55 -17.31 3.06
C ALA A 70 4.98 -18.51 2.27
N LEU A 71 3.90 -18.31 1.54
CA LEU A 71 3.28 -19.33 0.69
C LEU A 71 3.91 -19.41 -0.70
N SER A 72 4.72 -18.45 -1.11
CA SER A 72 5.15 -18.25 -2.50
C SER A 72 3.92 -18.22 -3.42
N ALA A 73 2.96 -17.37 -3.07
CA ALA A 73 1.68 -17.30 -3.77
C ALA A 73 1.86 -16.77 -5.20
N ASP A 74 1.07 -17.29 -6.13
CA ASP A 74 1.10 -16.88 -7.55
C ASP A 74 0.53 -15.46 -7.73
N GLU A 75 -0.41 -15.05 -6.87
CA GLU A 75 -1.07 -13.75 -6.93
C GLU A 75 -1.46 -13.29 -5.52
N LEU A 76 -1.31 -12.00 -5.26
CA LEU A 76 -1.90 -11.33 -4.11
C LEU A 76 -2.86 -10.24 -4.60
N THR A 77 -4.12 -10.33 -4.19
CA THR A 77 -5.11 -9.29 -4.47
C THR A 77 -5.62 -8.66 -3.18
N ILE A 78 -5.53 -7.33 -3.09
CA ILE A 78 -6.15 -6.52 -2.05
C ILE A 78 -7.46 -5.96 -2.59
N TYR A 79 -8.56 -6.36 -1.98
CA TYR A 79 -9.88 -5.81 -2.27
C TYR A 79 -10.16 -4.62 -1.36
N THR A 80 -10.57 -3.51 -1.97
CA THR A 80 -10.80 -2.23 -1.30
C THR A 80 -12.04 -1.55 -1.88
N ASP A 81 -12.36 -0.36 -1.41
CA ASP A 81 -13.47 0.49 -1.87
C ASP A 81 -13.13 1.34 -3.11
N VAL A 82 -11.88 1.25 -3.60
CA VAL A 82 -11.43 1.98 -4.80
C VAL A 82 -11.07 1.02 -5.93
N ASP A 83 -11.21 1.48 -7.17
CA ASP A 83 -10.97 0.69 -8.40
C ASP A 83 -9.49 0.49 -8.76
N GLY A 84 -8.59 0.82 -7.85
CA GLY A 84 -7.16 0.74 -8.06
C GLY A 84 -6.44 2.00 -7.58
N ILE A 85 -5.25 2.23 -8.11
CA ILE A 85 -4.39 3.37 -7.77
C ILE A 85 -4.54 4.42 -8.88
N PHE A 86 -4.86 5.64 -8.49
CA PHE A 86 -5.11 6.74 -9.41
C PHE A 86 -3.97 7.76 -9.36
N SER A 87 -3.84 8.55 -10.43
CA SER A 87 -2.88 9.66 -10.51
C SER A 87 -3.14 10.77 -9.48
N SER A 88 -4.32 10.82 -8.89
CA SER A 88 -4.72 11.66 -7.76
C SER A 88 -5.96 11.07 -7.11
N ASP A 89 -6.42 11.60 -5.99
CA ASP A 89 -7.69 11.17 -5.39
C ASP A 89 -8.86 11.56 -6.32
N PRO A 90 -9.59 10.59 -6.89
CA PRO A 90 -10.69 10.88 -7.83
C PRO A 90 -11.86 11.63 -7.18
N ARG A 91 -11.96 11.62 -5.83
CA ARG A 91 -12.96 12.42 -5.10
C ARG A 91 -12.62 13.91 -5.10
N ILE A 92 -11.35 14.25 -5.29
CA ILE A 92 -10.84 15.62 -5.35
C ILE A 92 -10.61 16.05 -6.80
N CYS A 93 -10.04 15.16 -7.61
CA CYS A 93 -9.72 15.39 -9.01
C CYS A 93 -10.50 14.42 -9.89
N PRO A 94 -11.67 14.81 -10.45
CA PRO A 94 -12.49 13.92 -11.28
C PRO A 94 -11.78 13.41 -12.55
N ASP A 95 -10.75 14.12 -13.01
CA ASP A 95 -9.93 13.74 -14.18
C ASP A 95 -8.76 12.81 -13.80
N ALA A 96 -8.71 12.33 -12.56
CA ALA A 96 -7.68 11.39 -12.13
C ALA A 96 -7.72 10.10 -12.95
N VAL A 97 -6.56 9.69 -13.48
CA VAL A 97 -6.42 8.51 -14.33
C VAL A 97 -5.92 7.34 -13.51
N ARG A 98 -6.58 6.18 -13.64
CA ARG A 98 -6.12 4.96 -13.01
C ARG A 98 -4.82 4.47 -13.65
N ARG A 99 -3.86 4.13 -12.83
CA ARG A 99 -2.59 3.50 -13.25
C ARG A 99 -2.80 2.00 -13.40
N GLU A 100 -2.32 1.41 -14.48
CA GLU A 100 -2.38 -0.04 -14.66
C GLU A 100 -1.29 -0.72 -13.84
N ARG A 101 -0.08 -0.17 -13.90
CA ARG A 101 1.10 -0.66 -13.16
C ARG A 101 1.80 0.50 -12.46
N ILE A 102 2.26 0.25 -11.26
CA ILE A 102 3.03 1.20 -10.46
C ILE A 102 4.25 0.48 -9.88
N SER A 103 5.41 1.14 -9.84
CA SER A 103 6.59 0.57 -9.19
C SER A 103 6.41 0.54 -7.67
N TYR A 104 7.11 -0.38 -6.99
CA TYR A 104 7.12 -0.38 -5.52
C TYR A 104 7.64 0.95 -4.98
N ASP A 105 8.69 1.51 -5.60
CA ASP A 105 9.31 2.76 -5.16
C ASP A 105 8.33 3.93 -5.25
N ASP A 106 7.62 4.08 -6.37
CA ASP A 106 6.63 5.12 -6.55
C ASP A 106 5.44 4.95 -5.58
N MET A 107 4.96 3.70 -5.43
CA MET A 107 3.86 3.43 -4.51
C MET A 107 4.24 3.69 -3.06
N LEU A 108 5.46 3.32 -2.66
CA LEU A 108 6.00 3.58 -1.34
C LEU A 108 6.08 5.09 -1.07
N LEU A 109 6.60 5.83 -2.03
CA LEU A 109 6.70 7.28 -1.93
C LEU A 109 5.31 7.94 -1.85
N LEU A 110 4.36 7.52 -2.70
CA LEU A 110 2.97 8.00 -2.65
C LEU A 110 2.33 7.71 -1.28
N ALA A 111 2.49 6.50 -0.74
CA ALA A 111 1.94 6.12 0.56
C ALA A 111 2.53 6.98 1.69
N GLN A 112 3.84 7.20 1.72
CA GLN A 112 4.52 8.07 2.69
C GLN A 112 4.07 9.53 2.60
N LYS A 113 3.71 9.98 1.40
CA LYS A 113 3.27 11.36 1.12
C LYS A 113 1.75 11.56 1.24
N GLY A 114 1.01 10.53 1.63
CA GLY A 114 -0.39 10.67 2.02
C GLY A 114 -1.42 9.91 1.17
N ALA A 115 -1.01 9.13 0.18
CA ALA A 115 -1.91 8.21 -0.49
C ALA A 115 -2.39 7.13 0.51
N GLN A 116 -3.69 6.83 0.50
CA GLN A 116 -4.32 5.97 1.51
C GLN A 116 -4.75 4.59 0.99
N VAL A 117 -4.41 4.27 -0.26
CA VAL A 117 -4.85 3.01 -0.90
C VAL A 117 -4.12 1.80 -0.34
N LEU A 118 -2.81 1.91 -0.13
CA LEU A 118 -1.96 0.92 0.52
C LEU A 118 -1.11 1.60 1.59
N HIS A 119 -0.83 0.88 2.66
CA HIS A 119 0.07 1.37 3.69
C HIS A 119 1.53 1.11 3.28
N ASP A 120 2.43 2.05 3.60
CA ASP A 120 3.86 1.98 3.24
C ASP A 120 4.54 0.69 3.74
N ARG A 121 4.20 0.21 4.95
CA ARG A 121 4.73 -1.05 5.50
C ARG A 121 4.39 -2.27 4.63
N SER A 122 3.17 -2.35 4.10
CA SER A 122 2.76 -3.44 3.22
C SER A 122 3.48 -3.39 1.88
N VAL A 123 3.68 -2.19 1.33
CA VAL A 123 4.43 -1.98 0.08
C VAL A 123 5.90 -2.33 0.26
N ALA A 124 6.54 -1.86 1.35
CA ALA A 124 7.94 -2.17 1.64
C ALA A 124 8.17 -3.68 1.83
N LEU A 125 7.25 -4.37 2.51
CA LEU A 125 7.31 -5.82 2.67
C LEU A 125 7.14 -6.56 1.33
N ALA A 126 6.20 -6.10 0.49
CA ALA A 126 5.96 -6.65 -0.83
C ALA A 126 7.18 -6.49 -1.74
N GLN A 127 7.81 -5.32 -1.73
CA GLN A 127 9.06 -5.05 -2.43
C GLN A 127 10.19 -5.99 -1.97
N ALA A 128 10.42 -6.07 -0.66
CA ALA A 128 11.47 -6.93 -0.09
C ALA A 128 11.26 -8.43 -0.40
N SER A 129 10.01 -8.85 -0.57
CA SER A 129 9.63 -10.23 -0.84
C SER A 129 9.40 -10.53 -2.32
N GLY A 130 9.41 -9.52 -3.19
CA GLY A 130 9.13 -9.65 -4.63
C GLY A 130 7.68 -10.06 -4.93
N VAL A 131 6.73 -9.75 -4.03
CA VAL A 131 5.31 -10.13 -4.17
C VAL A 131 4.52 -9.02 -4.86
N PRO A 132 4.03 -9.21 -6.09
CA PRO A 132 3.16 -8.22 -6.74
C PRO A 132 1.82 -8.10 -6.01
N ILE A 133 1.32 -6.86 -5.90
CA ILE A 133 0.02 -6.60 -5.27
C ILE A 133 -0.95 -6.07 -6.33
N THR A 134 -2.03 -6.80 -6.58
CA THR A 134 -3.16 -6.29 -7.34
C THR A 134 -4.14 -5.60 -6.39
N VAL A 135 -4.47 -4.34 -6.66
CA VAL A 135 -5.45 -3.55 -5.89
C VAL A 135 -6.68 -3.33 -6.75
N LYS A 136 -7.84 -3.73 -6.27
CA LYS A 136 -9.11 -3.56 -7.02
C LYS A 136 -10.33 -3.48 -6.09
N SER A 137 -11.42 -2.91 -6.62
CA SER A 137 -12.70 -2.90 -5.93
C SER A 137 -13.37 -4.28 -5.99
N CYS A 138 -14.08 -4.64 -4.92
CA CYS A 138 -14.96 -5.79 -4.90
C CYS A 138 -16.31 -5.53 -5.59
N GLU A 139 -16.66 -4.27 -5.88
CA GLU A 139 -17.98 -3.88 -6.37
C GLU A 139 -18.05 -3.76 -7.90
N THR A 140 -17.00 -3.25 -8.53
CA THR A 140 -17.05 -2.82 -9.94
C THR A 140 -16.58 -3.86 -10.95
N GLY A 141 -15.92 -4.94 -10.50
CA GLY A 141 -15.29 -5.90 -11.40
C GLY A 141 -14.11 -5.34 -12.21
N SER A 142 -13.59 -4.17 -11.82
CA SER A 142 -12.41 -3.55 -12.42
C SER A 142 -11.20 -4.47 -12.38
N ARG A 143 -10.31 -4.35 -13.39
CA ARG A 143 -9.01 -5.05 -13.39
C ARG A 143 -8.09 -4.58 -12.27
N GLY A 144 -8.32 -3.36 -11.76
CA GLY A 144 -7.50 -2.77 -10.71
C GLY A 144 -6.16 -2.24 -11.20
N SER A 145 -5.24 -2.08 -10.26
CA SER A 145 -3.85 -1.64 -10.48
C SER A 145 -2.89 -2.67 -9.92
N ILE A 146 -1.72 -2.84 -10.53
CA ILE A 146 -0.69 -3.77 -10.08
C ILE A 146 0.51 -2.97 -9.55
N VAL A 147 0.89 -3.21 -8.30
CA VAL A 147 2.15 -2.74 -7.72
C VAL A 147 3.20 -3.83 -7.88
N CYS A 148 4.31 -3.54 -8.54
CA CYS A 148 5.34 -4.51 -8.90
C CYS A 148 6.70 -3.83 -9.11
N GLU A 149 7.73 -4.59 -9.50
CA GLU A 149 9.10 -4.08 -9.71
C GLU A 149 9.17 -2.94 -10.73
N GLN A 150 8.40 -3.05 -11.83
CA GLN A 150 8.42 -2.05 -12.91
C GLN A 150 7.01 -1.51 -13.15
N GLY A 151 6.86 -0.20 -12.93
CA GLY A 151 5.64 0.54 -13.24
C GLY A 151 5.56 0.96 -14.71
N ASP A 152 4.44 1.59 -15.07
CA ASP A 152 4.27 2.24 -16.36
C ASP A 152 5.16 3.49 -16.41
N VAL A 153 5.85 3.70 -17.52
CA VAL A 153 6.69 4.90 -17.71
C VAL A 153 5.79 6.14 -17.76
N SER A 154 5.94 7.03 -16.81
CA SER A 154 5.16 8.26 -16.71
C SER A 154 5.98 9.40 -16.13
N GLN A 155 5.88 10.59 -16.72
CA GLN A 155 6.55 11.78 -16.16
C GLN A 155 6.06 12.12 -14.76
N VAL A 156 4.75 11.97 -14.52
CA VAL A 156 4.12 12.08 -13.20
C VAL A 156 3.27 10.84 -12.97
N VAL A 157 3.67 10.02 -12.04
CA VAL A 157 2.94 8.80 -11.65
C VAL A 157 1.73 9.16 -10.81
N GLY A 158 1.90 10.06 -9.84
CA GLY A 158 0.80 10.48 -8.99
C GLY A 158 1.05 11.78 -8.26
N VAL A 159 -0.04 12.37 -7.77
CA VAL A 159 -0.06 13.57 -6.93
C VAL A 159 -0.84 13.27 -5.68
N THR A 160 -0.24 13.53 -4.53
CA THR A 160 -0.87 13.35 -3.22
C THR A 160 -1.00 14.67 -2.48
N GLN A 161 -1.97 14.73 -1.57
CA GLN A 161 -2.17 15.84 -0.67
C GLN A 161 -2.14 15.36 0.77
N LYS A 162 -1.41 16.08 1.62
CA LYS A 162 -1.41 15.86 3.07
C LYS A 162 -1.72 17.18 3.76
N THR A 163 -2.85 17.26 4.46
CA THR A 163 -3.24 18.42 5.28
C THR A 163 -2.68 18.29 6.68
N SER A 164 -2.34 19.40 7.30
CA SER A 164 -1.95 19.45 8.71
C SER A 164 -3.18 19.73 9.57
N ASP A 165 -3.37 18.93 10.62
CA ASP A 165 -4.47 19.14 11.58
C ASP A 165 -4.32 20.42 12.41
N THR A 166 -3.11 21.01 12.44
CA THR A 166 -2.78 22.16 13.30
C THR A 166 -2.50 23.45 12.54
N SER A 167 -2.41 23.39 11.20
CA SER A 167 -2.11 24.55 10.35
C SER A 167 -3.04 24.59 9.14
N GLN A 168 -3.25 25.79 8.59
CA GLN A 168 -3.98 25.98 7.32
C GLN A 168 -3.13 25.61 6.09
N LEU A 169 -2.06 24.85 6.29
CA LEU A 169 -1.14 24.44 5.24
C LEU A 169 -1.46 23.03 4.76
N ALA A 170 -1.30 22.81 3.48
CA ALA A 170 -1.33 21.50 2.85
C ALA A 170 -0.01 21.25 2.11
N ALA A 171 0.53 20.05 2.22
CA ALA A 171 1.63 19.59 1.40
C ALA A 171 1.06 18.87 0.17
N ILE A 172 1.43 19.32 -1.02
CA ILE A 172 1.14 18.65 -2.28
C ILE A 172 2.44 18.02 -2.78
N THR A 173 2.43 16.73 -3.04
CA THR A 173 3.61 16.00 -3.54
C THR A 173 3.28 15.37 -4.88
N ALA A 174 4.10 15.67 -5.90
CA ALA A 174 4.09 14.96 -7.17
C ALA A 174 5.20 13.91 -7.18
N VAL A 175 4.88 12.72 -7.65
CA VAL A 175 5.80 11.57 -7.75
C VAL A 175 5.89 11.13 -9.21
N GLY A 176 7.10 10.84 -9.70
CA GLY A 176 7.32 10.35 -11.07
C GLY A 176 8.79 10.32 -11.45
N ASP A 177 9.14 9.58 -12.50
CA ASP A 177 10.51 9.32 -12.95
C ASP A 177 11.26 10.56 -13.46
N ALA A 178 10.54 11.57 -13.94
CA ALA A 178 11.13 12.80 -14.46
C ALA A 178 11.28 13.90 -13.39
N LEU A 179 10.99 13.62 -12.14
CA LEU A 179 11.06 14.58 -11.04
C LEU A 179 12.31 14.31 -10.15
N PRO A 180 12.96 15.35 -9.61
CA PRO A 180 12.66 16.77 -9.79
C PRO A 180 13.30 17.36 -11.06
N SER A 181 12.54 18.16 -11.79
CA SER A 181 13.10 19.06 -12.81
C SER A 181 12.59 20.49 -12.56
N VAL A 182 13.44 21.47 -12.79
CA VAL A 182 13.10 22.90 -12.64
C VAL A 182 11.88 23.30 -13.48
N GLU A 183 11.68 22.62 -14.60
CA GLU A 183 10.56 22.87 -15.50
C GLU A 183 9.23 22.41 -14.88
N HIS A 184 9.21 21.21 -14.28
CA HIS A 184 8.05 20.68 -13.58
C HIS A 184 7.72 21.47 -12.31
N GLU A 185 8.73 21.84 -11.53
CA GLU A 185 8.54 22.70 -10.35
C GLU A 185 7.87 24.03 -10.73
N ARG A 186 8.37 24.70 -11.76
CA ARG A 186 7.76 25.95 -12.27
C ARG A 186 6.33 25.74 -12.76
N ALA A 187 6.05 24.64 -13.45
CA ALA A 187 4.71 24.35 -13.93
C ALA A 187 3.71 24.14 -12.77
N VAL A 188 4.13 23.42 -11.71
CA VAL A 188 3.31 23.21 -10.50
C VAL A 188 3.07 24.54 -9.78
N VAL A 189 4.10 25.31 -9.51
CA VAL A 189 3.99 26.63 -8.85
C VAL A 189 3.06 27.54 -9.64
N SER A 190 3.27 27.68 -10.96
CA SER A 190 2.42 28.53 -11.81
C SER A 190 0.97 28.05 -11.85
N ALA A 191 0.72 26.75 -11.76
CA ALA A 191 -0.65 26.21 -11.69
C ALA A 191 -1.32 26.58 -10.35
N LEU A 192 -0.61 26.46 -9.24
CA LEU A 192 -1.10 26.80 -7.90
C LEU A 192 -1.37 28.32 -7.78
N GLU A 193 -0.44 29.17 -8.25
CA GLU A 193 -0.60 30.62 -8.26
C GLU A 193 -1.79 31.08 -9.11
N ARG A 194 -2.01 30.47 -10.31
CA ARG A 194 -3.21 30.75 -11.14
C ARG A 194 -4.49 30.35 -10.42
N GLY A 195 -4.45 29.32 -9.58
CA GLY A 195 -5.55 28.91 -8.72
C GLY A 195 -5.73 29.76 -7.45
N GLY A 196 -4.91 30.81 -7.27
CA GLY A 196 -4.97 31.67 -6.09
C GLY A 196 -4.38 31.02 -4.83
N VAL A 197 -3.55 29.98 -4.98
CA VAL A 197 -2.90 29.28 -3.86
C VAL A 197 -1.49 29.85 -3.66
N ASN A 198 -1.18 30.28 -2.44
CA ASN A 198 0.17 30.73 -2.09
C ASN A 198 1.10 29.54 -1.85
N VAL A 199 2.25 29.53 -2.51
CA VAL A 199 3.30 28.53 -2.33
C VAL A 199 4.36 29.08 -1.36
N TYR A 200 4.63 28.36 -0.29
CA TYR A 200 5.58 28.78 0.76
C TYR A 200 6.93 28.05 0.69
N ALA A 201 6.95 26.83 0.13
CA ALA A 201 8.16 26.02 -0.06
C ALA A 201 7.96 25.04 -1.22
N ILE A 202 9.06 24.63 -1.83
CA ILE A 202 9.11 23.62 -2.88
C ILE A 202 10.16 22.57 -2.49
#